data_b05eb19385c795c1fb54b9dc47c78a54
#
_entry.id   b05eb19385c795c1fb54b9dc47c78a54
#
_cell.length_a   1.000
_cell.length_b   1.000
_cell.length_c   1.000
_cell.angle_alpha   90.00
_cell.angle_beta   90.00
_cell.angle_gamma   90.00
#
_symmetry.space_group_name_H-M   'P 1'
#
loop_
_entity.id
_entity.type
_entity.pdbx_description
1 polymer ?
#
loop_
_entity_poly.entity_id
_entity_poly.type
_entity_poly.pdbx_seq_one_letter_code
_entity_poly.pdbx_strand_id
1 'polypeptide(L)'
;MVGSGILKGMVETARNFVGSYQDEARLTTVEYPEERIPTKEAARQFPFLVFDGNDSHAGLRCVACQICEKECPPQCIYIEKSKDKKPDYIGKSQFYPAVFDIDISVCMSCQICVEVCPFEAIKMDTEFELSNPDRFGGLLLRKTELAKSNEHYRKIHPREATEVDERLAAEKAKAEAKARADAEAKAKAAAEPTAKSA
;
A
#
# COMPACT_ATOMS: atom_id res chain seq x y z
N MET A 1 -50.09 -26.34 9.34
CA MET A 1 -49.49 -26.82 10.59
C MET A 1 -48.61 -25.71 11.16
N VAL A 2 -49.17 -24.84 11.96
CA VAL A 2 -48.55 -23.59 12.45
C VAL A 2 -47.52 -23.87 13.59
N GLY A 3 -47.36 -25.06 14.12
CA GLY A 3 -46.44 -25.37 15.21
C GLY A 3 -45.09 -26.00 14.85
N SER A 4 -44.95 -26.57 13.66
CA SER A 4 -43.75 -27.34 13.29
C SER A 4 -42.51 -26.49 13.13
N GLY A 5 -42.63 -25.22 12.71
CA GLY A 5 -41.52 -24.27 12.59
C GLY A 5 -40.95 -23.83 13.94
N ILE A 6 -41.85 -23.62 14.91
CA ILE A 6 -41.47 -23.25 16.28
C ILE A 6 -40.68 -24.40 16.94
N LEU A 7 -41.19 -25.64 16.81
CA LEU A 7 -40.49 -26.81 17.34
C LEU A 7 -39.10 -26.99 16.71
N LYS A 8 -38.98 -26.84 15.39
CA LYS A 8 -37.69 -26.89 14.72
C LYS A 8 -36.72 -25.80 15.21
N GLY A 9 -37.21 -24.57 15.38
CA GLY A 9 -36.42 -23.48 15.94
C GLY A 9 -35.95 -23.77 17.36
N MET A 10 -36.81 -24.28 18.22
CA MET A 10 -36.43 -24.66 19.57
C MET A 10 -35.38 -25.79 19.61
N VAL A 11 -35.52 -26.79 18.75
CA VAL A 11 -34.50 -27.86 18.61
C VAL A 11 -33.15 -27.31 18.19
N GLU A 12 -33.13 -26.41 17.23
CA GLU A 12 -31.85 -25.78 16.76
C GLU A 12 -31.21 -24.90 17.85
N THR A 13 -32.03 -24.16 18.59
CA THR A 13 -31.56 -23.40 19.75
C THR A 13 -30.96 -24.28 20.82
N ALA A 14 -31.66 -25.37 21.17
CA ALA A 14 -31.18 -26.34 22.15
C ALA A 14 -29.88 -27.03 21.68
N ARG A 15 -29.79 -27.38 20.41
CA ARG A 15 -28.58 -27.95 19.81
C ARG A 15 -27.39 -27.00 19.89
N ASN A 16 -27.62 -25.73 19.58
CA ASN A 16 -26.56 -24.71 19.66
C ASN A 16 -26.16 -24.47 21.12
N PHE A 17 -27.10 -24.45 22.04
CA PHE A 17 -26.82 -24.32 23.46
C PHE A 17 -25.94 -25.45 23.99
N VAL A 18 -26.32 -26.70 23.73
CA VAL A 18 -25.51 -27.87 24.16
C VAL A 18 -24.16 -27.88 23.42
N GLY A 19 -24.17 -27.60 22.14
CA GLY A 19 -22.94 -27.56 21.31
C GLY A 19 -21.93 -26.54 21.77
N SER A 20 -22.36 -25.40 22.34
CA SER A 20 -21.43 -24.34 22.82
C SER A 20 -20.59 -24.77 24.03
N TYR A 21 -20.99 -25.81 24.76
CA TYR A 21 -20.18 -26.39 25.85
C TYR A 21 -19.19 -27.45 25.39
N GLN A 22 -19.31 -27.94 24.14
CA GLN A 22 -18.51 -29.05 23.63
C GLN A 22 -17.58 -28.66 22.48
N ASP A 23 -17.88 -27.58 21.80
CA ASP A 23 -17.20 -27.17 20.58
C ASP A 23 -16.86 -25.67 20.64
N GLU A 24 -15.58 -25.34 20.89
CA GLU A 24 -15.06 -23.98 20.95
C GLU A 24 -15.24 -23.22 19.61
N ALA A 25 -15.27 -23.91 18.46
CA ALA A 25 -15.51 -23.29 17.17
C ALA A 25 -16.91 -22.67 17.02
N ARG A 26 -17.85 -22.99 17.92
CA ARG A 26 -19.18 -22.38 18.00
C ARG A 26 -19.22 -21.08 18.80
N LEU A 27 -18.15 -20.81 19.58
CA LEU A 27 -18.02 -19.58 20.33
C LEU A 27 -17.45 -18.52 19.39
N THR A 28 -18.17 -17.42 19.22
CA THR A 28 -17.73 -16.28 18.40
C THR A 28 -16.99 -15.23 19.21
N THR A 29 -16.95 -15.41 20.53
CA THR A 29 -16.25 -14.50 21.45
C THR A 29 -14.74 -14.75 21.35
N VAL A 30 -13.99 -13.66 21.19
CA VAL A 30 -12.53 -13.67 21.21
C VAL A 30 -12.07 -12.95 22.48
N GLU A 31 -11.19 -13.57 23.23
CA GLU A 31 -10.66 -13.02 24.48
C GLU A 31 -9.52 -12.03 24.20
N TYR A 32 -9.89 -10.88 23.61
CA TYR A 32 -8.93 -9.80 23.41
C TYR A 32 -8.57 -9.13 24.75
N PRO A 33 -7.29 -8.83 25.07
CA PRO A 33 -6.12 -8.84 24.17
C PRO A 33 -5.32 -10.17 24.15
N GLU A 34 -5.69 -11.16 24.95
CA GLU A 34 -4.97 -12.43 25.07
C GLU A 34 -5.04 -13.23 23.76
N GLU A 35 -6.20 -13.22 23.12
CA GLU A 35 -6.42 -13.81 21.82
C GLU A 35 -6.73 -12.73 20.77
N ARG A 36 -6.12 -12.83 19.59
CA ARG A 36 -6.29 -11.86 18.49
C ARG A 36 -6.78 -12.57 17.24
N ILE A 37 -7.81 -12.00 16.62
CA ILE A 37 -8.28 -12.47 15.32
C ILE A 37 -7.23 -12.09 14.26
N PRO A 38 -6.78 -13.04 13.42
CA PRO A 38 -5.88 -12.71 12.31
C PRO A 38 -6.57 -11.76 11.34
N THR A 39 -5.90 -10.68 10.99
CA THR A 39 -6.40 -9.70 10.02
C THR A 39 -6.47 -10.31 8.62
N LYS A 40 -7.52 -9.98 7.88
CA LYS A 40 -7.69 -10.45 6.51
C LYS A 40 -6.74 -9.70 5.58
N GLU A 41 -6.34 -10.33 4.47
CA GLU A 41 -5.49 -9.70 3.44
C GLU A 41 -6.04 -8.37 2.93
N ALA A 42 -7.35 -8.23 2.80
CA ALA A 42 -7.99 -7.00 2.34
C ALA A 42 -8.29 -5.98 3.48
N ALA A 43 -7.67 -6.13 4.66
CA ALA A 43 -7.81 -5.17 5.75
C ALA A 43 -7.17 -3.83 5.36
N ARG A 44 -7.88 -2.73 5.65
CA ARG A 44 -7.45 -1.36 5.37
C ARG A 44 -7.38 -0.60 6.69
N GLN A 45 -6.17 -0.48 7.24
CA GLN A 45 -5.98 0.20 8.52
C GLN A 45 -5.25 1.52 8.33
N PHE A 46 -3.92 1.53 8.37
CA PHE A 46 -3.15 2.76 8.28
C PHE A 46 -2.28 2.77 7.03
N PRO A 47 -2.12 3.92 6.35
CA PRO A 47 -1.25 4.02 5.18
C PRO A 47 0.22 3.96 5.59
N PHE A 48 1.02 3.30 4.76
CA PHE A 48 2.48 3.27 4.87
C PHE A 48 3.15 3.45 3.51
N LEU A 49 4.43 3.78 3.51
CA LEU A 49 5.23 3.97 2.29
C LEU A 49 6.10 2.73 2.02
N VAL A 50 6.03 2.23 0.79
CA VAL A 50 6.82 1.08 0.35
C VAL A 50 8.19 1.53 -0.13
N PHE A 51 9.23 0.82 0.31
CA PHE A 51 10.57 0.94 -0.26
C PHE A 51 11.10 -0.42 -0.71
N ASP A 52 11.92 -0.40 -1.76
CA ASP A 52 12.59 -1.57 -2.30
C ASP A 52 14.05 -1.62 -1.82
N GLY A 53 14.57 -2.83 -1.58
CA GLY A 53 15.93 -3.04 -1.08
C GLY A 53 16.08 -2.83 0.42
N ASN A 54 17.30 -2.52 0.87
CA ASN A 54 17.64 -2.44 2.29
C ASN A 54 17.66 -1.01 2.85
N ASP A 55 17.62 0.00 1.98
CA ASP A 55 17.69 1.41 2.38
C ASP A 55 16.33 2.09 2.15
N SER A 56 15.66 2.44 3.25
CA SER A 56 14.37 3.13 3.23
C SER A 56 14.41 4.49 2.53
N HIS A 57 15.58 5.15 2.50
CA HIS A 57 15.72 6.45 1.86
C HIS A 57 15.99 6.32 0.35
N ALA A 58 16.89 5.43 -0.05
CA ALA A 58 17.27 5.26 -1.46
C ALA A 58 16.20 4.47 -2.23
N GLY A 59 15.60 3.44 -1.61
CA GLY A 59 14.62 2.55 -2.21
C GLY A 59 13.17 3.03 -2.17
N LEU A 60 12.88 4.21 -1.60
CA LEU A 60 11.51 4.70 -1.49
C LEU A 60 10.89 4.92 -2.88
N ARG A 61 9.74 4.29 -3.16
CA ARG A 61 9.03 4.40 -4.44
C ARG A 61 8.40 5.78 -4.66
N CYS A 62 8.17 6.55 -3.60
CA CYS A 62 7.51 7.85 -3.66
C CYS A 62 8.37 8.89 -4.38
N VAL A 63 7.78 9.56 -5.37
CA VAL A 63 8.40 10.65 -6.16
C VAL A 63 7.87 12.04 -5.78
N ALA A 64 7.22 12.18 -4.64
CA ALA A 64 6.66 13.44 -4.16
C ALA A 64 5.78 14.17 -5.19
N CYS A 65 4.93 13.44 -5.93
CA CYS A 65 4.04 14.02 -6.94
C CYS A 65 2.88 14.82 -6.32
N GLN A 66 2.61 14.67 -5.02
CA GLN A 66 1.56 15.36 -4.25
C GLN A 66 0.12 15.05 -4.69
N ILE A 67 -0.10 14.00 -5.47
CA ILE A 67 -1.45 13.60 -5.89
C ILE A 67 -2.24 13.13 -4.65
N CYS A 68 -1.66 12.23 -3.84
CA CYS A 68 -2.31 11.70 -2.64
C CYS A 68 -2.61 12.79 -1.59
N GLU A 69 -1.80 13.84 -1.50
CA GLU A 69 -2.05 15.00 -0.64
C GLU A 69 -3.29 15.79 -1.09
N LYS A 70 -3.42 16.03 -2.40
CA LYS A 70 -4.54 16.79 -2.99
C LYS A 70 -5.86 16.03 -2.95
N GLU A 71 -5.81 14.72 -3.18
CA GLU A 71 -6.98 13.85 -3.23
C GLU A 71 -7.41 13.35 -1.84
N CYS A 72 -6.67 13.68 -0.79
CA CYS A 72 -7.00 13.27 0.57
C CYS A 72 -8.20 14.06 1.11
N PRO A 73 -9.37 13.43 1.38
CA PRO A 73 -10.54 14.15 1.86
C PRO A 73 -10.32 14.89 3.19
N PRO A 74 -9.72 14.27 4.23
CA PRO A 74 -9.41 14.96 5.48
C PRO A 74 -8.15 15.82 5.42
N GLN A 75 -7.43 15.85 4.28
CA GLN A 75 -6.18 16.60 4.10
C GLN A 75 -5.13 16.30 5.17
N CYS A 76 -4.99 15.03 5.54
CA CYS A 76 -4.10 14.58 6.59
C CYS A 76 -2.68 14.26 6.10
N ILE A 77 -2.38 14.42 4.81
CA ILE A 77 -1.08 14.12 4.19
C ILE A 77 -0.40 15.44 3.86
N TYR A 78 0.86 15.56 4.26
CA TYR A 78 1.70 16.71 3.95
C TYR A 78 2.99 16.26 3.28
N ILE A 79 3.32 16.86 2.12
CA ILE A 79 4.46 16.46 1.29
C ILE A 79 5.28 17.66 0.87
N GLU A 80 6.57 17.67 1.24
CA GLU A 80 7.55 18.59 0.67
C GLU A 80 8.50 17.87 -0.29
N LYS A 81 8.72 18.46 -1.47
CA LYS A 81 9.65 17.94 -2.46
C LYS A 81 11.09 18.25 -2.06
N SER A 82 11.98 17.29 -2.29
CA SER A 82 13.41 17.54 -2.15
C SER A 82 13.91 18.47 -3.28
N LYS A 83 15.07 19.11 -3.05
CA LYS A 83 15.78 19.86 -4.09
C LYS A 83 16.51 18.93 -5.06
N ASP A 84 16.94 17.79 -4.57
CA ASP A 84 17.67 16.77 -5.34
C ASP A 84 16.73 15.80 -6.01
N LYS A 85 17.21 15.15 -7.08
CA LYS A 85 16.48 14.15 -7.83
C LYS A 85 17.14 12.78 -7.65
N LYS A 86 16.31 11.74 -7.64
CA LYS A 86 16.73 10.33 -7.66
C LYS A 86 16.16 9.63 -8.89
N PRO A 87 16.81 8.57 -9.38
CA PRO A 87 16.19 7.70 -10.36
C PRO A 87 15.01 6.96 -9.72
N ASP A 88 13.87 6.90 -10.41
CA ASP A 88 12.75 6.05 -10.07
C ASP A 88 12.99 4.60 -10.52
N TYR A 89 12.00 3.71 -10.34
CA TYR A 89 12.08 2.29 -10.73
C TYR A 89 12.27 2.09 -12.25
N ILE A 90 11.98 3.10 -13.08
CA ILE A 90 12.19 3.09 -14.55
C ILE A 90 13.55 3.72 -14.92
N GLY A 91 14.26 4.29 -13.96
CA GLY A 91 15.52 5.01 -14.20
C GLY A 91 15.35 6.49 -14.60
N LYS A 92 14.12 7.05 -14.53
CA LYS A 92 13.90 8.47 -14.74
C LYS A 92 14.28 9.27 -13.51
N SER A 93 14.95 10.41 -13.71
CA SER A 93 15.28 11.33 -12.63
C SER A 93 14.03 12.04 -12.12
N GLN A 94 13.59 11.70 -10.91
CA GLN A 94 12.40 12.24 -10.24
C GLN A 94 12.76 12.89 -8.91
N PHE A 95 11.90 13.80 -8.44
CA PHE A 95 11.99 14.30 -7.08
C PHE A 95 11.63 13.19 -6.09
N TYR A 96 12.06 13.33 -4.86
CA TYR A 96 11.64 12.46 -3.76
C TYR A 96 11.12 13.32 -2.59
N PRO A 97 10.37 12.77 -1.64
CA PRO A 97 9.87 13.54 -0.51
C PRO A 97 11.02 13.86 0.46
N ALA A 98 11.27 15.15 0.66
CA ALA A 98 12.08 15.64 1.78
C ALA A 98 11.31 15.42 3.08
N VAL A 99 10.05 15.86 3.10
CA VAL A 99 9.08 15.63 4.18
C VAL A 99 7.91 14.85 3.62
N PHE A 100 7.43 13.87 4.37
CA PHE A 100 6.20 13.13 4.11
C PHE A 100 5.60 12.74 5.45
N ASP A 101 4.57 13.44 5.84
CA ASP A 101 3.91 13.28 7.13
C ASP A 101 2.45 12.94 6.93
N ILE A 102 1.93 12.03 7.75
CA ILE A 102 0.50 11.70 7.79
C ILE A 102 0.00 11.85 9.22
N ASP A 103 -1.01 12.67 9.42
CA ASP A 103 -1.75 12.74 10.69
C ASP A 103 -2.77 11.60 10.74
N ILE A 104 -2.38 10.50 11.38
CA ILE A 104 -3.22 9.31 11.53
C ILE A 104 -4.45 9.57 12.41
N SER A 105 -4.40 10.58 13.29
CA SER A 105 -5.53 10.90 14.18
C SER A 105 -6.77 11.40 13.43
N VAL A 106 -6.60 11.92 12.22
CA VAL A 106 -7.71 12.39 11.35
C VAL A 106 -7.85 11.55 10.08
N CYS A 107 -6.95 10.59 9.86
CA CYS A 107 -7.02 9.67 8.72
C CYS A 107 -8.25 8.76 8.85
N MET A 108 -9.08 8.73 7.81
CA MET A 108 -10.28 7.88 7.78
C MET A 108 -10.06 6.51 7.13
N SER A 109 -8.81 6.15 6.83
CA SER A 109 -8.43 4.86 6.21
C SER A 109 -9.22 4.52 4.92
N CYS A 110 -9.56 5.54 4.13
CA CYS A 110 -10.42 5.40 2.94
C CYS A 110 -9.73 4.77 1.73
N GLN A 111 -8.39 4.65 1.74
CA GLN A 111 -7.56 4.08 0.67
C GLN A 111 -7.47 4.94 -0.62
N ILE A 112 -8.10 6.10 -0.72
CA ILE A 112 -8.01 6.95 -1.91
C ILE A 112 -6.55 7.27 -2.27
N CYS A 113 -5.71 7.58 -1.27
CA CYS A 113 -4.28 7.83 -1.48
C CYS A 113 -3.53 6.67 -2.15
N VAL A 114 -3.95 5.42 -1.91
CA VAL A 114 -3.38 4.23 -2.55
C VAL A 114 -3.84 4.13 -4.00
N GLU A 115 -5.14 4.31 -4.26
CA GLU A 115 -5.73 4.19 -5.59
C GLU A 115 -5.23 5.24 -6.58
N VAL A 116 -4.98 6.46 -6.10
CA VAL A 116 -4.48 7.56 -6.95
C VAL A 116 -2.97 7.55 -7.15
N CYS A 117 -2.23 6.67 -6.47
CA CYS A 117 -0.77 6.64 -6.54
C CYS A 117 -0.26 5.89 -7.78
N PRO A 118 0.29 6.57 -8.81
CA PRO A 118 0.75 5.88 -10.02
C PRO A 118 2.08 5.13 -9.83
N PHE A 119 2.75 5.32 -8.68
CA PHE A 119 4.05 4.73 -8.39
C PHE A 119 3.99 3.56 -7.40
N GLU A 120 2.78 3.16 -7.00
CA GLU A 120 2.58 2.09 -6.00
C GLU A 120 3.40 2.30 -4.71
N ALA A 121 3.57 3.57 -4.34
CA ALA A 121 4.45 3.98 -3.26
C ALA A 121 3.77 4.00 -1.90
N ILE A 122 2.44 4.11 -1.85
CA ILE A 122 1.66 4.12 -0.61
C ILE A 122 0.70 2.94 -0.61
N LYS A 123 0.62 2.24 0.51
CA LYS A 123 -0.20 1.05 0.71
C LYS A 123 -0.86 1.09 2.09
N MET A 124 -1.86 0.22 2.30
CA MET A 124 -2.52 0.09 3.60
C MET A 124 -1.93 -1.08 4.38
N ASP A 125 -1.73 -0.86 5.68
CA ASP A 125 -1.28 -1.90 6.61
C ASP A 125 -2.48 -2.69 7.17
N THR A 126 -2.18 -3.82 7.77
CA THR A 126 -3.13 -4.63 8.54
C THR A 126 -3.03 -4.36 10.04
N GLU A 127 -2.05 -3.57 10.48
CA GLU A 127 -1.86 -3.14 11.86
C GLU A 127 -2.94 -2.11 12.25
N PHE A 128 -3.61 -2.31 13.39
CA PHE A 128 -4.71 -1.45 13.83
C PHE A 128 -4.53 -0.89 15.25
N GLU A 129 -3.49 -1.34 15.97
CA GLU A 129 -3.25 -0.94 17.36
C GLU A 129 -2.28 0.23 17.44
N LEU A 130 -2.75 1.45 17.18
CA LEU A 130 -1.99 2.69 17.28
C LEU A 130 -2.50 3.61 18.38
N SER A 131 -2.91 3.03 19.53
CA SER A 131 -3.33 3.84 20.67
C SER A 131 -2.15 4.60 21.27
N ASN A 132 -2.25 5.93 21.29
CA ASN A 132 -1.20 6.80 21.85
C ASN A 132 -1.83 7.97 22.61
N PRO A 133 -1.35 8.32 23.82
CA PRO A 133 -1.86 9.45 24.60
C PRO A 133 -1.45 10.82 24.01
N ASP A 134 -0.39 10.88 23.22
CA ASP A 134 0.10 12.11 22.59
C ASP A 134 -0.17 12.08 21.07
N ARG A 135 -1.04 12.98 20.63
CA ARG A 135 -1.40 13.10 19.21
C ARG A 135 -0.21 13.46 18.34
N PHE A 136 0.58 14.44 18.72
CA PHE A 136 1.67 14.95 17.89
C PHE A 136 2.94 14.12 17.99
N GLY A 137 3.18 13.47 19.13
CA GLY A 137 4.33 12.59 19.34
C GLY A 137 4.13 11.16 18.87
N GLY A 138 2.87 10.71 18.67
CA GLY A 138 2.62 9.31 18.36
C GLY A 138 1.65 9.02 17.20
N LEU A 139 0.84 10.01 16.79
CA LEU A 139 -0.12 9.83 15.70
C LEU A 139 0.19 10.70 14.46
N LEU A 140 1.14 11.63 14.56
CA LEU A 140 1.72 12.30 13.40
C LEU A 140 2.91 11.48 12.92
N LEU A 141 2.66 10.54 12.00
CA LEU A 141 3.70 9.65 11.49
C LEU A 141 4.53 10.34 10.40
N ARG A 142 5.83 10.31 10.58
CA ARG A 142 6.80 10.89 9.64
C ARG A 142 7.28 9.87 8.63
N LYS A 143 7.89 10.33 7.56
CA LYS A 143 8.43 9.51 6.47
C LYS A 143 9.20 8.27 6.95
N THR A 144 10.03 8.39 7.98
CA THR A 144 10.83 7.29 8.52
C THR A 144 10.00 6.23 9.23
N GLU A 145 8.92 6.63 9.88
CA GLU A 145 7.99 5.75 10.60
C GLU A 145 7.01 5.08 9.63
N LEU A 146 6.65 5.80 8.57
CA LEU A 146 5.79 5.30 7.49
C LEU A 146 6.48 4.32 6.56
N ALA A 147 7.82 4.37 6.45
CA ALA A 147 8.57 3.55 5.51
C ALA A 147 8.63 2.08 5.95
N LYS A 148 7.99 1.18 5.20
CA LYS A 148 8.04 -0.28 5.39
C LYS A 148 8.56 -0.97 4.13
N SER A 149 9.27 -2.09 4.31
CA SER A 149 9.87 -2.80 3.18
C SER A 149 8.82 -3.46 2.27
N ASN A 150 9.18 -3.66 1.00
CA ASN A 150 8.34 -4.41 0.08
C ASN A 150 8.15 -5.88 0.53
N GLU A 151 9.07 -6.43 1.32
CA GLU A 151 8.89 -7.74 1.94
C GLU A 151 7.74 -7.76 2.95
N HIS A 152 7.62 -6.70 3.76
CA HIS A 152 6.48 -6.52 4.66
C HIS A 152 5.17 -6.47 3.86
N TYR A 153 5.13 -5.69 2.77
CA TYR A 153 3.97 -5.61 1.91
C TYR A 153 3.57 -6.97 1.31
N ARG A 154 4.54 -7.73 0.80
CA ARG A 154 4.30 -9.10 0.29
C ARG A 154 3.78 -10.06 1.34
N LYS A 155 4.19 -9.88 2.60
CA LYS A 155 3.73 -10.72 3.71
C LYS A 155 2.27 -10.45 4.07
N ILE A 156 1.83 -9.19 4.08
CA ILE A 156 0.47 -8.80 4.48
C ILE A 156 -0.54 -8.87 3.34
N HIS A 157 -0.11 -8.57 2.09
CA HIS A 157 -0.94 -8.55 0.89
C HIS A 157 -0.31 -9.37 -0.25
N PRO A 158 -0.21 -10.72 -0.15
CA PRO A 158 0.56 -11.52 -1.09
C PRO A 158 0.04 -11.47 -2.52
N ARG A 159 -1.28 -11.43 -2.73
CA ARG A 159 -1.87 -11.37 -4.07
C ARG A 159 -1.64 -10.01 -4.72
N GLU A 160 -2.00 -8.93 -4.01
CA GLU A 160 -1.86 -7.58 -4.52
C GLU A 160 -0.38 -7.25 -4.78
N ALA A 161 0.53 -7.64 -3.88
CA ALA A 161 1.95 -7.43 -4.06
C ALA A 161 2.50 -8.15 -5.30
N THR A 162 2.05 -9.38 -5.60
CA THR A 162 2.45 -10.11 -6.79
C THR A 162 1.98 -9.39 -8.06
N GLU A 163 0.72 -8.98 -8.12
CA GLU A 163 0.16 -8.25 -9.27
C GLU A 163 0.88 -6.92 -9.51
N VAL A 164 1.20 -6.18 -8.44
CA VAL A 164 1.94 -4.92 -8.50
C VAL A 164 3.37 -5.15 -9.00
N ASP A 165 4.08 -6.14 -8.46
CA ASP A 165 5.45 -6.44 -8.87
C ASP A 165 5.51 -6.87 -10.35
N GLU A 166 4.57 -7.68 -10.83
CA GLU A 166 4.46 -8.07 -12.23
C GLU A 166 4.20 -6.86 -13.14
N ARG A 167 3.28 -5.96 -12.72
CA ARG A 167 2.98 -4.74 -13.46
C ARG A 167 4.20 -3.81 -13.55
N LEU A 168 4.87 -3.56 -12.43
CA LEU A 168 6.08 -2.72 -12.40
C LEU A 168 7.22 -3.33 -13.24
N ALA A 169 7.39 -4.65 -13.19
CA ALA A 169 8.37 -5.35 -14.03
C ALA A 169 8.04 -5.21 -15.53
N ALA A 170 6.77 -5.36 -15.90
CA ALA A 170 6.32 -5.18 -17.28
C ALA A 170 6.50 -3.73 -17.78
N GLU A 171 6.21 -2.74 -16.94
CA GLU A 171 6.43 -1.32 -17.27
C GLU A 171 7.91 -1.01 -17.44
N LYS A 172 8.76 -1.52 -16.56
CA LYS A 172 10.21 -1.39 -16.67
C LYS A 172 10.73 -2.00 -17.96
N ALA A 173 10.31 -3.22 -18.30
CA ALA A 173 10.70 -3.89 -19.56
C ALA A 173 10.27 -3.09 -20.79
N LYS A 174 9.05 -2.53 -20.79
CA LYS A 174 8.57 -1.66 -21.88
C LYS A 174 9.38 -0.36 -22.00
N ALA A 175 9.73 0.25 -20.86
CA ALA A 175 10.55 1.47 -20.84
C ALA A 175 11.97 1.20 -21.36
N GLU A 176 12.60 0.09 -20.96
CA GLU A 176 13.92 -0.32 -21.46
C GLU A 176 13.89 -0.65 -22.96
N ALA A 177 12.86 -1.35 -23.44
CA ALA A 177 12.70 -1.63 -24.85
C ALA A 177 12.56 -0.33 -25.68
N LYS A 178 11.75 0.62 -25.18
CA LYS A 178 11.63 1.94 -25.84
C LYS A 178 12.93 2.71 -25.83
N ALA A 179 13.65 2.73 -24.72
CA ALA A 179 14.94 3.41 -24.63
C ALA A 179 15.98 2.82 -25.60
N ARG A 180 16.00 1.49 -25.79
CA ARG A 180 16.85 0.83 -26.78
C ARG A 180 16.47 1.22 -28.20
N ALA A 181 15.17 1.21 -28.53
CA ALA A 181 14.67 1.62 -29.85
C ALA A 181 15.01 3.08 -30.17
N ASP A 182 14.85 3.98 -29.19
CA ASP A 182 15.18 5.41 -29.32
C ASP A 182 16.70 5.61 -29.49
N ALA A 183 17.53 4.82 -28.80
CA ALA A 183 18.98 4.83 -28.95
C ALA A 183 19.43 4.33 -30.34
N GLU A 184 18.83 3.26 -30.85
CA GLU A 184 19.10 2.73 -32.20
C GLU A 184 18.66 3.72 -33.28
N ALA A 185 17.50 4.37 -33.10
CA ALA A 185 17.02 5.40 -34.03
C ALA A 185 17.97 6.61 -34.08
N LYS A 186 18.46 7.07 -32.92
CA LYS A 186 19.45 8.14 -32.82
C LYS A 186 20.81 7.74 -33.45
N ALA A 187 21.24 6.50 -33.24
CA ALA A 187 22.48 5.99 -33.85
C ALA A 187 22.37 5.91 -35.38
N LYS A 188 21.22 5.47 -35.93
CA LYS A 188 20.96 5.46 -37.37
C LYS A 188 20.88 6.87 -37.95
N ALA A 189 20.24 7.81 -37.26
CA ALA A 189 20.18 9.22 -37.68
C ALA A 189 21.56 9.92 -37.65
N ALA A 190 22.44 9.52 -36.75
CA ALA A 190 23.81 10.02 -36.66
C ALA A 190 24.75 9.39 -37.69
N ALA A 191 24.39 8.21 -38.24
CA ALA A 191 25.19 7.48 -39.23
C ALA A 191 24.84 7.86 -40.68
N GLU A 192 23.79 8.69 -40.93
CA GLU A 192 23.46 9.19 -42.24
C GLU A 192 24.31 10.43 -42.55
N PRO A 193 25.37 10.31 -43.38
CA PRO A 193 26.21 11.46 -43.69
C PRO A 193 25.43 12.42 -44.57
N THR A 194 25.52 13.69 -44.28
CA THR A 194 25.07 14.84 -45.09
C THR A 194 25.60 14.75 -46.52
N ALA A 195 24.93 13.99 -47.38
CA ALA A 195 25.15 14.00 -48.80
C ALA A 195 24.11 14.92 -49.44
N LYS A 196 24.26 16.22 -49.22
CA LYS A 196 23.66 17.27 -50.10
C LYS A 196 24.35 18.62 -49.85
N SER A 197 25.49 18.82 -50.53
CA SER A 197 25.90 20.12 -51.03
C SER A 197 27.02 19.92 -52.08
N ALA A 198 26.63 19.77 -53.32
CA ALA A 198 27.41 20.15 -54.48
C ALA A 198 26.45 20.69 -55.52
#